data_7fca077fba1f20ef5b3b9f4d6ef07da9
#
_entry.id   7fca077fba1f20ef5b3b9f4d6ef07da9
#
_cell.length_a   1.000
_cell.length_b   1.000
_cell.length_c   1.000
_cell.angle_alpha   90.00
_cell.angle_beta   90.00
_cell.angle_gamma   90.00
#
_symmetry.space_group_name_H-M   'P 1'
#
loop_
_entity.id
_entity.type
_entity.pdbx_description
1 polymer ?
#
loop_
_entity_poly.entity_id
_entity_poly.type
_entity_poly.pdbx_seq_one_letter_code
_entity_poly.pdbx_strand_id
1 'polypeptide(L)'
;MYKRQDAKEEEKTRIFYVTDEVQQSQYINMFKAQGQDAIILTHNIDSAFITYLEQKHQEVQFLRIDADVHDSLKDEVAEDEKEEFQKTTDSLVEIFRKELGNEKLDVKVEKLKDENVASMAVLSEENRRMQEMMKMYGMGGMDASMFGSQVTLVLNANHPLVQFLVTNKDSENVSIICKQLYDLAMLAHKPLNPEEMTAFVKRSNDIMMLLTK
;
A
#
# COMPACT_ATOMS: atom_id res chain seq x y z
N MET A 1 -1.57 1.80 46.92
CA MET A 1 -0.87 2.66 45.95
C MET A 1 -0.12 1.75 44.98
N TYR A 2 -0.79 1.26 43.94
CA TYR A 2 -0.19 0.37 42.96
C TYR A 2 0.47 1.21 41.86
N LYS A 3 1.80 1.18 41.76
CA LYS A 3 2.58 1.71 40.67
C LYS A 3 2.23 0.84 39.41
N ARG A 4 1.56 1.42 38.42
CA ARG A 4 1.57 0.89 37.06
C ARG A 4 3.03 0.88 36.59
N GLN A 5 3.60 -0.28 36.43
CA GLN A 5 4.81 -0.46 35.65
C GLN A 5 4.40 -0.21 34.19
N ASP A 6 5.02 0.77 33.56
CA ASP A 6 5.01 0.93 32.12
C ASP A 6 5.63 -0.33 31.52
N ALA A 7 4.79 -1.26 31.08
CA ALA A 7 5.23 -2.36 30.25
C ALA A 7 5.75 -1.73 28.96
N LYS A 8 7.07 -1.78 28.74
CA LYS A 8 7.64 -1.63 27.40
C LYS A 8 6.90 -2.65 26.54
N GLU A 9 6.25 -2.21 25.47
CA GLU A 9 5.77 -3.11 24.42
C GLU A 9 7.00 -3.90 23.95
N GLU A 10 7.06 -5.19 24.29
CA GLU A 10 8.10 -6.07 23.77
C GLU A 10 7.91 -6.13 22.27
N GLU A 11 8.93 -5.70 21.53
CA GLU A 11 8.93 -5.66 20.09
C GLU A 11 8.77 -7.10 19.57
N LYS A 12 7.59 -7.41 19.01
CA LYS A 12 7.28 -8.75 18.53
C LYS A 12 8.18 -9.10 17.35
N THR A 13 8.60 -10.34 17.29
CA THR A 13 9.28 -10.89 16.10
C THR A 13 8.31 -10.91 14.93
N ARG A 14 8.59 -10.12 13.90
CA ARG A 14 7.77 -10.03 12.69
C ARG A 14 8.20 -11.10 11.69
N ILE A 15 7.26 -11.93 11.25
CA ILE A 15 7.45 -12.93 10.19
C ILE A 15 6.64 -12.51 8.98
N PHE A 16 7.33 -12.21 7.88
CA PHE A 16 6.67 -11.81 6.64
C PHE A 16 6.22 -13.02 5.82
N TYR A 17 5.07 -12.87 5.15
CA TYR A 17 4.56 -13.94 4.30
C TYR A 17 3.90 -13.42 3.01
N VAL A 18 3.85 -14.31 2.02
CA VAL A 18 3.29 -14.13 0.67
C VAL A 18 2.16 -15.12 0.49
N THR A 19 1.04 -14.69 -0.08
CA THR A 19 -0.11 -15.56 -0.41
C THR A 19 -0.28 -15.79 -1.90
N ASP A 20 0.20 -14.86 -2.74
CA ASP A 20 0.15 -14.92 -4.19
C ASP A 20 1.42 -14.29 -4.78
N GLU A 21 2.31 -15.14 -5.29
CA GLU A 21 3.62 -14.68 -5.81
C GLU A 21 3.49 -13.80 -7.06
N VAL A 22 2.45 -13.98 -7.85
CA VAL A 22 2.22 -13.20 -9.07
C VAL A 22 1.68 -11.81 -8.71
N GLN A 23 0.60 -11.78 -7.93
CA GLN A 23 -0.04 -10.54 -7.50
C GLN A 23 0.90 -9.68 -6.63
N GLN A 24 1.68 -10.31 -5.77
CA GLN A 24 2.58 -9.63 -4.83
C GLN A 24 4.02 -9.50 -5.36
N SER A 25 4.25 -9.73 -6.66
CA SER A 25 5.60 -9.74 -7.25
C SER A 25 6.40 -8.45 -7.02
N GLN A 26 5.74 -7.29 -7.04
CA GLN A 26 6.38 -6.00 -6.76
C GLN A 26 6.94 -5.96 -5.33
N TYR A 27 6.14 -6.36 -4.34
CA TYR A 27 6.56 -6.40 -2.94
C TYR A 27 7.66 -7.44 -2.71
N ILE A 28 7.57 -8.62 -3.35
CA ILE A 28 8.61 -9.65 -3.30
C ILE A 28 9.94 -9.10 -3.79
N ASN A 29 9.94 -8.36 -4.90
CA ASN A 29 11.16 -7.77 -5.45
C ASN A 29 11.77 -6.72 -4.51
N MET A 30 10.93 -5.88 -3.88
CA MET A 30 11.39 -4.90 -2.88
C MET A 30 12.03 -5.60 -1.66
N PHE A 31 11.41 -6.65 -1.13
CA PHE A 31 11.96 -7.45 -0.02
C PHE A 31 13.28 -8.10 -0.39
N LYS A 32 13.36 -8.75 -1.57
CA LYS A 32 14.61 -9.35 -2.07
C LYS A 32 15.73 -8.32 -2.22
N ALA A 33 15.43 -7.13 -2.74
CA ALA A 33 16.42 -6.05 -2.89
C ALA A 33 17.00 -5.59 -1.55
N GLN A 34 16.26 -5.73 -0.46
CA GLN A 34 16.69 -5.39 0.89
C GLN A 34 17.23 -6.61 1.68
N GLY A 35 17.37 -7.78 1.04
CA GLY A 35 17.83 -9.00 1.70
C GLY A 35 16.87 -9.52 2.78
N GLN A 36 15.56 -9.18 2.66
CA GLN A 36 14.53 -9.63 3.58
C GLN A 36 13.89 -10.92 3.07
N ASP A 37 13.63 -11.85 3.97
CA ASP A 37 12.96 -13.11 3.67
C ASP A 37 11.47 -13.03 3.98
N ALA A 38 10.67 -13.81 3.22
CA ALA A 38 9.26 -14.03 3.49
C ALA A 38 8.90 -15.49 3.22
N ILE A 39 7.98 -16.06 4.00
CA ILE A 39 7.47 -17.41 3.79
C ILE A 39 6.30 -17.40 2.81
N ILE A 40 6.17 -18.47 2.02
CA ILE A 40 5.09 -18.60 1.04
C ILE A 40 3.97 -19.43 1.66
N LEU A 41 2.77 -18.83 1.79
CA LEU A 41 1.58 -19.39 2.40
C LEU A 41 0.42 -19.30 1.40
N THR A 42 0.24 -20.32 0.56
CA THR A 42 -0.73 -20.30 -0.56
C THR A 42 -2.02 -21.07 -0.30
N HIS A 43 -2.13 -21.74 0.84
CA HIS A 43 -3.29 -22.59 1.15
C HIS A 43 -4.30 -21.86 2.03
N ASN A 44 -5.58 -22.11 1.82
CA ASN A 44 -6.66 -21.48 2.60
C ASN A 44 -6.57 -21.75 4.11
N ILE A 45 -5.93 -22.84 4.52
CA ILE A 45 -5.74 -23.18 5.94
C ILE A 45 -4.65 -22.35 6.61
N ASP A 46 -3.73 -21.77 5.83
CA ASP A 46 -2.55 -21.09 6.36
C ASP A 46 -2.95 -19.88 7.22
N SER A 47 -3.97 -19.12 6.83
CA SER A 47 -4.47 -17.98 7.62
C SER A 47 -4.95 -18.39 9.02
N ALA A 48 -5.66 -19.52 9.12
CA ALA A 48 -6.09 -20.05 10.41
C ALA A 48 -4.89 -20.57 11.24
N PHE A 49 -3.93 -21.19 10.56
CA PHE A 49 -2.73 -21.72 11.18
C PHE A 49 -1.84 -20.62 11.78
N ILE A 50 -1.55 -19.55 11.01
CA ILE A 50 -0.74 -18.43 11.54
C ILE A 50 -1.47 -17.71 12.68
N THR A 51 -2.79 -17.55 12.61
CA THR A 51 -3.57 -16.98 13.71
C THR A 51 -3.47 -17.83 14.98
N TYR A 52 -3.53 -19.16 14.85
CA TYR A 52 -3.31 -20.05 15.97
C TYR A 52 -1.88 -19.94 16.55
N LEU A 53 -0.88 -19.84 15.68
CA LEU A 53 0.51 -19.66 16.11
C LEU A 53 0.71 -18.37 16.90
N GLU A 54 0.15 -17.24 16.45
CA GLU A 54 0.22 -15.96 17.17
C GLU A 54 -0.49 -15.99 18.53
N GLN A 55 -1.60 -16.74 18.64
CA GLN A 55 -2.29 -16.93 19.92
C GLN A 55 -1.44 -17.74 20.90
N LYS A 56 -0.71 -18.73 20.40
CA LYS A 56 0.17 -19.58 21.20
C LYS A 56 1.51 -18.96 21.51
N HIS A 57 2.03 -18.14 20.60
CA HIS A 57 3.32 -17.46 20.63
C HIS A 57 3.12 -15.96 20.52
N GLN A 58 2.80 -15.31 21.65
CA GLN A 58 2.45 -13.87 21.67
C GLN A 58 3.62 -12.97 21.29
N GLU A 59 4.85 -13.50 21.34
CA GLU A 59 6.09 -12.85 20.92
C GLU A 59 6.28 -12.80 19.39
N VAL A 60 5.40 -13.46 18.61
CA VAL A 60 5.47 -13.53 17.15
C VAL A 60 4.27 -12.82 16.53
N GLN A 61 4.49 -12.16 15.41
CA GLN A 61 3.46 -11.55 14.59
C GLN A 61 3.70 -11.88 13.11
N PHE A 62 2.67 -12.39 12.43
CA PHE A 62 2.72 -12.62 10.99
C PHE A 62 2.15 -11.41 10.26
N LEU A 63 2.90 -10.90 9.28
CA LEU A 63 2.53 -9.76 8.45
C LEU A 63 2.66 -10.14 6.98
N ARG A 64 1.60 -9.93 6.21
CA ARG A 64 1.71 -10.09 4.76
C ARG A 64 2.56 -8.96 4.19
N ILE A 65 3.40 -9.26 3.19
CA ILE A 65 4.39 -8.29 2.66
C ILE A 65 3.78 -7.01 2.10
N ASP A 66 2.48 -7.00 1.81
CA ASP A 66 1.71 -5.85 1.31
C ASP A 66 0.74 -5.26 2.37
N ALA A 67 0.88 -5.66 3.64
CA ALA A 67 0.02 -5.15 4.72
C ALA A 67 0.37 -3.72 5.13
N ASP A 68 1.63 -3.36 5.08
CA ASP A 68 2.14 -2.00 5.30
C ASP A 68 3.53 -1.86 4.68
N VAL A 69 4.00 -0.63 4.52
CA VAL A 69 5.39 -0.39 4.08
C VAL A 69 6.31 -0.58 5.27
N HIS A 70 7.11 -1.65 5.22
CA HIS A 70 8.06 -1.95 6.27
C HIS A 70 9.19 -0.89 6.33
N ASP A 71 9.66 -0.58 7.54
CA ASP A 71 10.68 0.46 7.74
C ASP A 71 11.99 0.18 6.99
N SER A 72 12.35 -1.10 6.79
CA SER A 72 13.52 -1.46 5.98
C SER A 72 13.43 -1.01 4.51
N LEU A 73 12.22 -0.78 3.99
CA LEU A 73 11.96 -0.33 2.63
C LEU A 73 11.96 1.20 2.49
N LYS A 74 12.03 1.92 3.61
CA LYS A 74 11.96 3.38 3.67
C LYS A 74 13.35 3.99 3.89
N ASP A 75 13.53 5.19 3.34
CA ASP A 75 14.61 6.07 3.74
C ASP A 75 14.17 6.92 4.94
N GLU A 76 15.11 7.23 5.81
CA GLU A 76 14.85 8.14 6.91
C GLU A 76 14.71 9.58 6.39
N VAL A 77 13.70 10.30 6.90
CA VAL A 77 13.55 11.73 6.66
C VAL A 77 14.36 12.46 7.74
N ALA A 78 15.35 13.25 7.32
CA ALA A 78 16.16 14.03 8.24
C ALA A 78 15.28 15.03 9.04
N GLU A 79 15.68 15.32 10.27
CA GLU A 79 14.89 16.18 11.16
C GLU A 79 14.63 17.58 10.58
N ASP A 80 15.59 18.12 9.86
CA ASP A 80 15.53 19.42 9.18
C ASP A 80 14.64 19.40 7.93
N GLU A 81 14.39 18.24 7.34
CA GLU A 81 13.51 18.06 6.17
C GLU A 81 12.06 17.75 6.53
N LYS A 82 11.76 17.40 7.78
CA LYS A 82 10.42 16.94 8.20
C LYS A 82 9.30 17.93 7.88
N GLU A 83 9.55 19.21 8.09
CA GLU A 83 8.54 20.25 7.85
C GLU A 83 8.22 20.42 6.36
N GLU A 84 9.23 20.36 5.50
CA GLU A 84 9.07 20.41 4.05
C GLU A 84 8.41 19.15 3.51
N PHE A 85 8.82 17.99 4.03
CA PHE A 85 8.21 16.70 3.70
C PHE A 85 6.73 16.64 4.08
N GLN A 86 6.35 17.20 5.22
CA GLN A 86 4.94 17.28 5.63
C GLN A 86 4.13 18.15 4.67
N LYS A 87 4.64 19.31 4.24
CA LYS A 87 3.98 20.17 3.24
C LYS A 87 3.81 19.46 1.90
N THR A 88 4.82 18.70 1.49
CA THR A 88 4.76 17.85 0.30
C THR A 88 3.69 16.78 0.43
N THR A 89 3.63 16.11 1.57
CA THR A 89 2.62 15.09 1.89
C THR A 89 1.22 15.68 1.81
N ASP A 90 0.95 16.78 2.49
CA ASP A 90 -0.37 17.42 2.52
C ASP A 90 -0.82 17.82 1.10
N SER A 91 0.12 18.34 0.32
CA SER A 91 -0.13 18.71 -1.08
C SER A 91 -0.49 17.52 -1.96
N LEU A 92 0.24 16.39 -1.84
CA LEU A 92 -0.04 15.18 -2.62
C LEU A 92 -1.38 14.57 -2.22
N VAL A 93 -1.69 14.53 -0.93
CA VAL A 93 -2.99 14.07 -0.43
C VAL A 93 -4.14 14.87 -1.05
N GLU A 94 -4.02 16.20 -1.05
CA GLU A 94 -5.02 17.08 -1.65
C GLU A 94 -5.18 16.86 -3.16
N ILE A 95 -4.04 16.79 -3.89
CA ILE A 95 -4.04 16.54 -5.33
C ILE A 95 -4.75 15.21 -5.66
N PHE A 96 -4.35 14.12 -5.01
CA PHE A 96 -4.93 12.80 -5.31
C PHE A 96 -6.42 12.72 -4.95
N ARG A 97 -6.84 13.25 -3.80
CA ARG A 97 -8.26 13.31 -3.43
C ARG A 97 -9.10 14.07 -4.43
N LYS A 98 -8.62 15.23 -4.87
CA LYS A 98 -9.28 16.07 -5.88
C LYS A 98 -9.37 15.35 -7.23
N GLU A 99 -8.25 14.85 -7.75
CA GLU A 99 -8.19 14.28 -9.12
C GLU A 99 -8.90 12.93 -9.24
N LEU A 100 -9.00 12.16 -8.15
CA LEU A 100 -9.75 10.91 -8.09
C LEU A 100 -11.22 11.11 -7.65
N GLY A 101 -11.60 12.32 -7.22
CA GLY A 101 -12.94 12.61 -6.73
C GLY A 101 -13.31 11.83 -5.46
N ASN A 102 -12.32 11.48 -4.64
CA ASN A 102 -12.50 10.70 -3.42
C ASN A 102 -11.87 11.40 -2.21
N GLU A 103 -12.66 12.18 -1.50
CA GLU A 103 -12.21 12.92 -0.29
C GLU A 103 -11.79 12.01 0.87
N LYS A 104 -12.29 10.77 0.88
CA LYS A 104 -11.99 9.78 1.92
C LYS A 104 -10.81 8.87 1.57
N LEU A 105 -10.15 9.12 0.43
CA LEU A 105 -8.99 8.33 0.05
C LEU A 105 -7.91 8.44 1.12
N ASP A 106 -7.48 7.30 1.62
CA ASP A 106 -6.33 7.22 2.52
C ASP A 106 -5.05 7.22 1.67
N VAL A 107 -4.23 8.26 1.86
CA VAL A 107 -2.98 8.45 1.11
C VAL A 107 -1.86 8.67 2.11
N LYS A 108 -0.81 7.86 1.99
CA LYS A 108 0.46 8.03 2.70
C LYS A 108 1.54 8.41 1.70
N VAL A 109 2.47 9.24 2.13
CA VAL A 109 3.67 9.58 1.35
C VAL A 109 4.88 9.08 2.11
N GLU A 110 5.71 8.27 1.46
CA GLU A 110 6.91 7.68 2.05
C GLU A 110 8.10 7.89 1.11
N LYS A 111 9.30 8.02 1.65
CA LYS A 111 10.53 7.95 0.87
C LYS A 111 10.94 6.48 0.76
N LEU A 112 10.69 5.84 -0.39
CA LEU A 112 11.08 4.45 -0.60
C LEU A 112 12.50 4.37 -1.17
N LYS A 113 13.27 3.36 -0.74
CA LYS A 113 14.61 3.08 -1.25
C LYS A 113 14.61 2.65 -2.72
N ASP A 114 13.53 1.99 -3.16
CA ASP A 114 13.36 1.65 -4.58
C ASP A 114 12.68 2.81 -5.32
N GLU A 115 13.48 3.58 -6.02
CA GLU A 115 13.02 4.72 -6.82
C GLU A 115 12.19 4.32 -8.04
N ASN A 116 12.16 3.04 -8.44
CA ASN A 116 11.35 2.57 -9.57
C ASN A 116 9.88 2.38 -9.20
N VAL A 117 9.55 2.32 -7.91
CA VAL A 117 8.19 2.19 -7.41
C VAL A 117 7.61 3.58 -7.18
N ALA A 118 6.66 4.00 -8.01
CA ALA A 118 5.99 5.30 -7.89
C ALA A 118 4.85 5.30 -6.87
N SER A 119 4.09 4.22 -6.85
CA SER A 119 2.92 4.06 -5.99
C SER A 119 2.66 2.59 -5.69
N MET A 120 2.03 2.32 -4.56
CA MET A 120 1.60 0.98 -4.15
C MET A 120 0.33 1.07 -3.31
N ALA A 121 -0.43 -0.02 -3.27
CA ALA A 121 -1.65 -0.13 -2.48
C ALA A 121 -1.40 -1.07 -1.31
N VAL A 122 -1.61 -0.62 -0.09
CA VAL A 122 -1.47 -1.46 1.11
C VAL A 122 -2.81 -1.61 1.81
N LEU A 123 -3.02 -2.76 2.40
CA LEU A 123 -4.20 -3.06 3.19
C LEU A 123 -3.74 -3.60 4.54
N SER A 124 -4.08 -2.91 5.63
CA SER A 124 -3.64 -3.32 6.97
C SER A 124 -3.97 -4.80 7.23
N GLU A 125 -3.12 -5.47 7.98
CA GLU A 125 -3.26 -6.90 8.28
C GLU A 125 -4.61 -7.21 8.94
N GLU A 126 -5.10 -6.33 9.81
CA GLU A 126 -6.40 -6.44 10.46
C GLU A 126 -7.54 -6.39 9.44
N ASN A 127 -7.55 -5.41 8.55
CA ASN A 127 -8.57 -5.27 7.50
C ASN A 127 -8.56 -6.46 6.54
N ARG A 128 -7.39 -6.96 6.20
CA ARG A 128 -7.22 -8.13 5.35
C ARG A 128 -7.81 -9.38 6.01
N ARG A 129 -7.46 -9.65 7.27
CA ARG A 129 -8.01 -10.81 8.03
C ARG A 129 -9.52 -10.71 8.16
N MET A 130 -10.05 -9.52 8.36
CA MET A 130 -11.50 -9.30 8.39
C MET A 130 -12.15 -9.62 7.03
N GLN A 131 -11.55 -9.21 5.91
CA GLN A 131 -12.04 -9.56 4.57
C GLN A 131 -12.01 -11.06 4.31
N GLU A 132 -10.94 -11.77 4.71
CA GLU A 132 -10.84 -13.22 4.56
C GLU A 132 -11.90 -13.95 5.39
N MET A 133 -12.10 -13.51 6.62
CA MET A 133 -13.16 -14.05 7.48
C MET A 133 -14.54 -13.87 6.85
N MET A 134 -14.84 -12.69 6.29
CA MET A 134 -16.11 -12.44 5.59
C MET A 134 -16.29 -13.34 4.38
N LYS A 135 -15.23 -13.57 3.59
CA LYS A 135 -15.27 -14.50 2.46
C LYS A 135 -15.61 -15.93 2.91
N MET A 136 -15.03 -16.38 4.02
CA MET A 136 -15.30 -17.72 4.59
C MET A 136 -16.77 -17.88 5.03
N TYR A 137 -17.40 -16.82 5.54
CA TYR A 137 -18.81 -16.84 5.95
C TYR A 137 -19.79 -16.58 4.80
N GLY A 138 -19.34 -16.61 3.54
CA GLY A 138 -20.20 -16.39 2.37
C GLY A 138 -20.63 -14.94 2.15
N MET A 139 -20.05 -13.99 2.91
CA MET A 139 -20.32 -12.55 2.81
C MET A 139 -19.37 -11.84 1.84
N GLY A 140 -18.61 -12.59 1.03
CA GLY A 140 -17.59 -12.05 0.12
C GLY A 140 -18.11 -11.17 -1.03
N GLY A 141 -19.43 -11.06 -1.18
CA GLY A 141 -20.06 -10.13 -2.14
C GLY A 141 -20.44 -8.77 -1.55
N MET A 142 -20.29 -8.57 -0.24
CA MET A 142 -20.51 -7.27 0.39
C MET A 142 -19.29 -6.37 0.18
N ASP A 143 -19.53 -5.11 -0.12
CA ASP A 143 -18.44 -4.14 -0.30
C ASP A 143 -17.67 -3.98 1.02
N ALA A 144 -16.39 -4.37 0.99
CA ALA A 144 -15.51 -4.29 2.15
C ALA A 144 -15.36 -2.86 2.68
N SER A 145 -15.60 -1.85 1.82
CA SER A 145 -15.59 -0.44 2.22
C SER A 145 -16.70 -0.08 3.21
N MET A 146 -17.81 -0.83 3.23
CA MET A 146 -18.89 -0.62 4.21
C MET A 146 -18.45 -0.97 5.65
N PHE A 147 -17.37 -1.73 5.79
CA PHE A 147 -16.84 -2.16 7.09
C PHE A 147 -15.53 -1.48 7.45
N GLY A 148 -15.20 -0.36 6.78
CA GLY A 148 -14.02 0.45 7.10
C GLY A 148 -12.69 -0.11 6.60
N SER A 149 -12.70 -1.19 5.81
CA SER A 149 -11.47 -1.71 5.19
C SER A 149 -11.10 -0.88 3.96
N GLN A 150 -10.41 0.23 4.20
CA GLN A 150 -9.88 1.07 3.13
C GLN A 150 -8.46 0.64 2.77
N VAL A 151 -8.21 0.58 1.47
CA VAL A 151 -6.85 0.45 0.94
C VAL A 151 -6.17 1.80 1.06
N THR A 152 -4.97 1.82 1.61
CA THR A 152 -4.14 3.01 1.66
C THR A 152 -3.29 3.09 0.40
N LEU A 153 -3.37 4.20 -0.31
CA LEU A 153 -2.45 4.50 -1.42
C LEU A 153 -1.15 5.05 -0.84
N VAL A 154 -0.05 4.36 -1.09
CA VAL A 154 1.29 4.85 -0.72
C VAL A 154 1.96 5.43 -1.96
N LEU A 155 2.45 6.66 -1.84
CA LEU A 155 3.18 7.39 -2.88
C LEU A 155 4.65 7.48 -2.49
N ASN A 156 5.54 7.20 -3.43
CA ASN A 156 6.97 7.31 -3.21
C ASN A 156 7.47 8.72 -3.53
N ALA A 157 7.82 9.51 -2.52
CA ALA A 157 8.34 10.86 -2.69
C ALA A 157 9.67 10.92 -3.47
N ASN A 158 10.42 9.82 -3.54
CA ASN A 158 11.68 9.74 -4.31
C ASN A 158 11.44 9.53 -5.82
N HIS A 159 10.22 9.11 -6.21
CA HIS A 159 9.92 8.82 -7.62
C HIS A 159 9.69 10.09 -8.45
N PRO A 160 10.31 10.22 -9.64
CA PRO A 160 10.22 11.44 -10.48
C PRO A 160 8.78 11.86 -10.83
N LEU A 161 7.86 10.92 -11.10
CA LEU A 161 6.45 11.25 -11.38
C LEU A 161 5.75 11.87 -10.17
N VAL A 162 6.06 11.42 -8.95
CA VAL A 162 5.47 11.98 -7.72
C VAL A 162 6.04 13.38 -7.46
N GLN A 163 7.33 13.58 -7.67
CA GLN A 163 7.97 14.90 -7.59
C GLN A 163 7.40 15.87 -8.63
N PHE A 164 7.15 15.40 -9.86
CA PHE A 164 6.51 16.19 -10.90
C PHE A 164 5.14 16.72 -10.46
N LEU A 165 4.31 15.92 -9.79
CA LEU A 165 2.99 16.34 -9.30
C LEU A 165 3.08 17.47 -8.28
N VAL A 166 4.11 17.48 -7.43
CA VAL A 166 4.34 18.53 -6.43
C VAL A 166 4.75 19.85 -7.09
N THR A 167 5.64 19.75 -8.08
CA THR A 167 6.22 20.94 -8.73
C THR A 167 5.35 21.54 -9.83
N ASN A 168 4.44 20.74 -10.43
CA ASN A 168 3.66 21.14 -11.61
C ASN A 168 2.14 20.93 -11.37
N LYS A 169 1.63 21.44 -10.25
CA LYS A 169 0.22 21.25 -9.83
C LYS A 169 -0.82 21.71 -10.85
N ASP A 170 -0.49 22.70 -11.66
CA ASP A 170 -1.38 23.29 -12.66
C ASP A 170 -1.23 22.66 -14.06
N SER A 171 -0.39 21.63 -14.19
CA SER A 171 -0.20 20.94 -15.47
C SER A 171 -1.44 20.16 -15.89
N GLU A 172 -1.78 20.21 -17.17
CA GLU A 172 -2.88 19.43 -17.75
C GLU A 172 -2.70 17.91 -17.57
N ASN A 173 -1.46 17.47 -17.33
CA ASN A 173 -1.13 16.05 -17.15
C ASN A 173 -1.34 15.55 -15.73
N VAL A 174 -1.59 16.40 -14.73
CA VAL A 174 -1.75 16.00 -13.33
C VAL A 174 -2.85 14.96 -13.16
N SER A 175 -4.02 15.21 -13.74
CA SER A 175 -5.16 14.30 -13.64
C SER A 175 -4.87 12.92 -14.23
N ILE A 176 -4.24 12.87 -15.39
CA ILE A 176 -3.94 11.60 -16.07
C ILE A 176 -2.87 10.81 -15.30
N ILE A 177 -1.86 11.49 -14.75
CA ILE A 177 -0.81 10.85 -13.94
C ILE A 177 -1.38 10.31 -12.63
N CYS A 178 -2.16 11.08 -11.89
CA CYS A 178 -2.78 10.63 -10.63
C CYS A 178 -3.64 9.38 -10.82
N LYS A 179 -4.51 9.38 -11.84
CA LYS A 179 -5.35 8.23 -12.17
C LYS A 179 -4.55 7.02 -12.61
N GLN A 180 -3.46 7.23 -13.36
CA GLN A 180 -2.60 6.15 -13.80
C GLN A 180 -1.83 5.53 -12.62
N LEU A 181 -1.24 6.34 -11.75
CA LEU A 181 -0.52 5.86 -10.56
C LEU A 181 -1.46 5.11 -9.60
N TYR A 182 -2.69 5.61 -9.42
CA TYR A 182 -3.68 4.93 -8.60
C TYR A 182 -4.05 3.55 -9.16
N ASP A 183 -4.36 3.46 -10.45
CA ASP A 183 -4.76 2.19 -11.06
C ASP A 183 -3.59 1.20 -11.13
N LEU A 184 -2.35 1.66 -11.36
CA LEU A 184 -1.16 0.80 -11.29
C LEU A 184 -0.97 0.22 -9.88
N ALA A 185 -1.14 1.03 -8.83
CA ALA A 185 -1.09 0.57 -7.46
C ALA A 185 -2.19 -0.45 -7.17
N MET A 186 -3.41 -0.18 -7.63
CA MET A 186 -4.55 -1.09 -7.45
C MET A 186 -4.37 -2.41 -8.19
N LEU A 187 -3.83 -2.41 -9.41
CA LEU A 187 -3.52 -3.62 -10.20
C LEU A 187 -2.55 -4.55 -9.48
N ALA A 188 -1.55 -3.99 -8.78
CA ALA A 188 -0.62 -4.76 -7.95
C ALA A 188 -1.28 -5.34 -6.69
N HIS A 189 -2.47 -4.82 -6.29
CA HIS A 189 -3.20 -5.26 -5.10
C HIS A 189 -4.34 -6.23 -5.42
N LYS A 190 -5.16 -5.91 -6.45
CA LYS A 190 -6.31 -6.71 -6.90
C LYS A 190 -6.60 -6.45 -8.38
N PRO A 191 -7.24 -7.40 -9.09
CA PRO A 191 -7.74 -7.14 -10.44
C PRO A 191 -8.70 -5.97 -10.46
N LEU A 192 -8.58 -5.10 -11.47
CA LEU A 192 -9.56 -4.04 -11.75
C LEU A 192 -10.88 -4.67 -12.24
N ASN A 193 -12.00 -4.02 -11.93
CA ASN A 193 -13.27 -4.41 -12.51
C ASN A 193 -13.29 -4.08 -14.03
N PRO A 194 -14.26 -4.59 -14.82
CA PRO A 194 -14.28 -4.40 -16.27
C PRO A 194 -14.30 -2.93 -16.72
N GLU A 195 -14.98 -2.06 -15.99
CA GLU A 195 -15.11 -0.63 -16.28
C GLU A 195 -13.79 0.09 -15.97
N GLU A 196 -13.21 -0.17 -14.81
CA GLU A 196 -11.89 0.34 -14.40
C GLU A 196 -10.81 -0.10 -15.37
N MET A 197 -10.81 -1.38 -15.78
CA MET A 197 -9.85 -1.92 -16.75
C MET A 197 -9.98 -1.23 -18.10
N THR A 198 -11.20 -1.00 -18.58
CA THR A 198 -11.44 -0.29 -19.86
C THR A 198 -10.92 1.13 -19.80
N ALA A 199 -11.19 1.84 -18.69
CA ALA A 199 -10.69 3.20 -18.47
C ALA A 199 -9.16 3.25 -18.39
N PHE A 200 -8.55 2.30 -17.69
CA PHE A 200 -7.11 2.15 -17.57
C PHE A 200 -6.42 1.94 -18.92
N VAL A 201 -6.93 0.99 -19.74
CA VAL A 201 -6.38 0.71 -21.08
C VAL A 201 -6.49 1.94 -21.99
N LYS A 202 -7.64 2.62 -22.01
CA LYS A 202 -7.83 3.85 -22.79
C LYS A 202 -6.82 4.91 -22.37
N ARG A 203 -6.72 5.21 -21.07
CA ARG A 203 -5.78 6.20 -20.54
C ARG A 203 -4.32 5.84 -20.84
N SER A 204 -3.97 4.56 -20.75
CA SER A 204 -2.62 4.09 -21.10
C SER A 204 -2.30 4.38 -22.56
N ASN A 205 -3.26 4.17 -23.48
CA ASN A 205 -3.10 4.53 -24.89
C ASN A 205 -2.95 6.05 -25.07
N ASP A 206 -3.76 6.86 -24.37
CA ASP A 206 -3.68 8.31 -24.43
C ASP A 206 -2.29 8.82 -23.97
N ILE A 207 -1.75 8.24 -22.90
CA ILE A 207 -0.38 8.53 -22.41
C ILE A 207 0.67 8.18 -23.49
N MET A 208 0.58 7.01 -24.11
CA MET A 208 1.49 6.62 -25.18
C MET A 208 1.41 7.58 -26.39
N MET A 209 0.22 8.09 -26.71
CA MET A 209 0.05 9.08 -27.78
C MET A 209 0.74 10.42 -27.47
N LEU A 210 0.91 10.79 -26.20
CA LEU A 210 1.68 11.99 -25.84
C LEU A 210 3.16 11.88 -26.22
N LEU A 211 3.71 10.64 -26.23
CA LEU A 211 5.11 10.37 -26.60
C LEU A 211 5.35 10.43 -28.11
N THR A 212 4.31 10.50 -28.93
CA THR A 212 4.41 10.55 -30.39
C THR A 212 4.29 11.96 -30.96
N LYS A 213 4.11 12.95 -30.10
CA LYS A 213 4.04 14.38 -30.44
C LYS A 213 5.37 15.05 -30.14
#